data_7a95573c1eb4a0f5cb6cebd72576f484
#
_entry.id   7a95573c1eb4a0f5cb6cebd72576f484
#
_cell.length_a   1.000
_cell.length_b   1.000
_cell.length_c   1.000
_cell.angle_alpha   90.00
_cell.angle_beta   90.00
_cell.angle_gamma   90.00
#
_symmetry.space_group_name_H-M   'P 1'
#
loop_
_entity.id
_entity.type
_entity.pdbx_description
1 polymer ?
#
loop_
_entity_poly.entity_id
_entity_poly.type
_entity_poly.pdbx_seq_one_letter_code
_entity_poly.pdbx_strand_id
1 'polypeptide(L)'
;MKRMQGVSVIEVLIVFLIVAVLAGIALPASVSMYTRFGFDQTAMTLGESVLTSSRTAVATGSATIICPTTQNGGCRQDSDWSQGWMVFADVDDDRELGPRDTLIGRYAPWSQRLRISSNDGRKRIVFQPDGASAGTNLTFTLCSRDTREARVLALANSGRFRIAATPGEVAQRCWNQ
;
A
#
# COMPACT_ATOMS: atom_id res chain seq x y z
N MET A 1 45.41 37.21 -21.86
CA MET A 1 45.81 35.82 -21.53
C MET A 1 45.16 35.48 -20.19
N LYS A 2 44.11 34.62 -20.15
CA LYS A 2 43.52 34.10 -18.91
C LYS A 2 44.48 33.09 -18.33
N ARG A 3 44.97 33.33 -17.09
CA ARG A 3 45.77 32.37 -16.36
C ARG A 3 44.87 31.15 -16.03
N MET A 4 45.22 30.00 -16.58
CA MET A 4 44.65 28.74 -16.16
C MET A 4 45.16 28.43 -14.76
N GLN A 5 44.30 28.60 -13.74
CA GLN A 5 44.60 28.18 -12.37
C GLN A 5 44.41 26.67 -12.27
N GLY A 6 45.40 25.91 -11.99
CA GLY A 6 45.32 24.49 -11.74
C GLY A 6 44.74 24.23 -10.35
N VAL A 7 43.90 23.19 -10.22
CA VAL A 7 43.34 22.74 -8.93
C VAL A 7 44.43 21.94 -8.18
N SER A 8 44.59 22.23 -6.89
CA SER A 8 45.54 21.50 -6.04
C SER A 8 44.99 20.10 -5.67
N VAL A 9 45.85 19.09 -5.59
CA VAL A 9 45.48 17.74 -5.12
C VAL A 9 44.81 17.78 -3.75
N ILE A 10 45.28 18.65 -2.85
CA ILE A 10 44.68 18.81 -1.50
C ILE A 10 43.26 19.33 -1.57
N GLU A 11 42.96 20.22 -2.48
CA GLU A 11 41.61 20.79 -2.68
C GLU A 11 40.63 19.71 -3.13
N VAL A 12 41.08 18.84 -4.05
CA VAL A 12 40.25 17.70 -4.52
C VAL A 12 39.99 16.71 -3.38
N LEU A 13 41.00 16.42 -2.54
CA LEU A 13 40.86 15.53 -1.39
C LEU A 13 39.86 16.08 -0.35
N ILE A 14 39.91 17.41 -0.08
CA ILE A 14 38.95 18.04 0.83
C ILE A 14 37.54 17.96 0.28
N VAL A 15 37.32 18.20 -1.03
CA VAL A 15 36.02 18.09 -1.66
C VAL A 15 35.48 16.65 -1.54
N PHE A 16 36.29 15.63 -1.84
CA PHE A 16 35.84 14.24 -1.68
C PHE A 16 35.52 13.88 -0.22
N LEU A 17 36.24 14.39 0.75
CA LEU A 17 35.96 14.19 2.17
C LEU A 17 34.59 14.79 2.52
N ILE A 18 34.31 16.02 2.12
CA ILE A 18 33.02 16.68 2.37
C ILE A 18 31.88 15.90 1.71
N VAL A 19 32.05 15.51 0.45
CA VAL A 19 31.02 14.73 -0.26
C VAL A 19 30.77 13.39 0.42
N ALA A 20 31.79 12.68 0.87
CA ALA A 20 31.67 11.42 1.58
C ALA A 20 30.88 11.56 2.89
N VAL A 21 31.17 12.61 3.68
CA VAL A 21 30.45 12.90 4.93
C VAL A 21 28.98 13.23 4.64
N LEU A 22 28.70 14.09 3.66
CA LEU A 22 27.33 14.45 3.29
C LEU A 22 26.54 13.24 2.78
N ALA A 23 27.16 12.40 1.94
CA ALA A 23 26.54 11.20 1.42
C ALA A 23 26.20 10.20 2.55
N GLY A 24 27.09 10.07 3.54
CA GLY A 24 26.88 9.19 4.70
C GLY A 24 25.64 9.55 5.53
N ILE A 25 25.24 10.82 5.55
CA ILE A 25 24.04 11.29 6.28
C ILE A 25 22.80 11.26 5.35
N ALA A 26 22.95 11.68 4.09
CA ALA A 26 21.84 11.85 3.16
C ALA A 26 21.21 10.51 2.72
N LEU A 27 22.01 9.46 2.52
CA LEU A 27 21.53 8.17 2.04
C LEU A 27 20.53 7.49 3.00
N PRO A 28 20.79 7.30 4.31
CA PRO A 28 19.84 6.66 5.20
C PRO A 28 18.56 7.47 5.40
N ALA A 29 18.67 8.80 5.43
CA ALA A 29 17.51 9.69 5.51
C ALA A 29 16.58 9.56 4.29
N SER A 30 17.14 9.41 3.09
CA SER A 30 16.39 9.24 1.85
C SER A 30 15.60 7.93 1.82
N VAL A 31 16.14 6.83 2.32
CA VAL A 31 15.45 5.51 2.37
C VAL A 31 14.24 5.58 3.28
N SER A 32 14.37 6.19 4.45
CA SER A 32 13.26 6.35 5.41
C SER A 32 12.14 7.22 4.83
N MET A 33 12.49 8.32 4.19
CA MET A 33 11.53 9.22 3.53
C MET A 33 10.78 8.50 2.39
N TYR A 34 11.47 7.75 1.56
CA TYR A 34 10.87 6.97 0.48
C TYR A 34 9.89 5.91 0.99
N THR A 35 10.23 5.23 2.08
CA THR A 35 9.35 4.24 2.73
C THR A 35 8.08 4.88 3.24
N ARG A 36 8.17 6.02 3.95
CA ARG A 36 7.00 6.75 4.47
C ARG A 36 6.09 7.21 3.35
N PHE A 37 6.66 7.77 2.29
CA PHE A 37 5.90 8.14 1.10
C PHE A 37 5.19 6.94 0.48
N GLY A 38 5.85 5.78 0.40
CA GLY A 38 5.25 4.54 -0.09
C GLY A 38 4.06 4.07 0.76
N PHE A 39 4.15 4.19 2.08
CA PHE A 39 3.02 3.90 2.97
C PHE A 39 1.85 4.85 2.74
N ASP A 40 2.11 6.16 2.61
CA ASP A 40 1.08 7.16 2.39
C ASP A 40 0.37 6.94 1.05
N GLN A 41 1.12 6.73 -0.02
CA GLN A 41 0.56 6.46 -1.35
C GLN A 41 -0.27 5.18 -1.37
N THR A 42 0.23 4.10 -0.76
CA THR A 42 -0.53 2.84 -0.69
C THR A 42 -1.81 3.01 0.14
N ALA A 43 -1.75 3.74 1.25
CA ALA A 43 -2.93 4.02 2.08
C ALA A 43 -3.97 4.86 1.32
N MET A 44 -3.54 5.87 0.56
CA MET A 44 -4.42 6.70 -0.27
C MET A 44 -5.09 5.86 -1.36
N THR A 45 -4.33 5.05 -2.10
CA THR A 45 -4.86 4.19 -3.17
C THR A 45 -5.87 3.16 -2.63
N LEU A 46 -5.57 2.57 -1.46
CA LEU A 46 -6.49 1.63 -0.82
C LEU A 46 -7.75 2.36 -0.33
N GLY A 47 -7.61 3.55 0.25
CA GLY A 47 -8.75 4.39 0.67
C GLY A 47 -9.62 4.83 -0.49
N GLU A 48 -9.03 5.20 -1.62
CA GLU A 48 -9.74 5.51 -2.86
C GLU A 48 -10.51 4.28 -3.39
N SER A 49 -9.90 3.09 -3.35
CA SER A 49 -10.56 1.84 -3.72
C SER A 49 -11.79 1.56 -2.85
N VAL A 50 -11.68 1.79 -1.53
CA VAL A 50 -12.78 1.66 -0.57
C VAL A 50 -13.93 2.63 -0.91
N LEU A 51 -13.59 3.91 -1.13
CA LEU A 51 -14.59 4.94 -1.44
C LEU A 51 -15.28 4.68 -2.79
N THR A 52 -14.51 4.32 -3.81
CA THR A 52 -15.02 3.97 -5.14
C THR A 52 -15.96 2.77 -5.06
N SER A 53 -15.57 1.72 -4.31
CA SER A 53 -16.40 0.52 -4.14
C SER A 53 -17.73 0.82 -3.46
N SER A 54 -17.72 1.59 -2.37
CA SER A 54 -18.95 1.98 -1.68
C SER A 54 -19.88 2.78 -2.59
N ARG A 55 -19.34 3.76 -3.35
CA ARG A 55 -20.11 4.57 -4.29
C ARG A 55 -20.66 3.74 -5.46
N THR A 56 -19.86 2.83 -6.00
CA THR A 56 -20.29 1.97 -7.10
C THR A 56 -21.41 1.03 -6.64
N ALA A 57 -21.29 0.42 -5.46
CA ALA A 57 -22.33 -0.46 -4.93
C ALA A 57 -23.67 0.25 -4.82
N VAL A 58 -23.68 1.49 -4.31
CA VAL A 58 -24.91 2.32 -4.24
C VAL A 58 -25.41 2.69 -5.64
N ALA A 59 -24.53 3.06 -6.55
CA ALA A 59 -24.91 3.54 -7.88
C ALA A 59 -25.44 2.42 -8.78
N THR A 60 -24.90 1.21 -8.67
CA THR A 60 -25.28 0.05 -9.51
C THR A 60 -26.35 -0.82 -8.88
N GLY A 61 -26.57 -0.71 -7.56
CA GLY A 61 -27.45 -1.61 -6.83
C GLY A 61 -26.92 -3.04 -6.72
N SER A 62 -25.64 -3.26 -7.03
CA SER A 62 -24.96 -4.56 -6.95
C SER A 62 -23.85 -4.52 -5.92
N ALA A 63 -23.51 -5.66 -5.32
CA ALA A 63 -22.37 -5.73 -4.42
C ALA A 63 -21.09 -5.33 -5.15
N THR A 64 -20.16 -4.65 -4.47
CA THR A 64 -18.85 -4.32 -5.01
C THR A 64 -17.77 -4.93 -4.13
N ILE A 65 -16.84 -5.64 -4.76
CA ILE A 65 -15.84 -6.44 -4.07
C ILE A 65 -14.44 -5.86 -4.30
N ILE A 66 -13.66 -5.77 -3.21
CA ILE A 66 -12.22 -5.54 -3.26
C ILE A 66 -11.55 -6.82 -2.78
N CYS A 67 -10.65 -7.36 -3.58
CA CYS A 67 -9.88 -8.54 -3.22
C CYS A 67 -8.41 -8.44 -3.66
N PRO A 68 -7.47 -9.11 -2.95
CA PRO A 68 -6.10 -9.22 -3.41
C PRO A 68 -6.05 -10.01 -4.72
N THR A 69 -5.17 -9.59 -5.65
CA THR A 69 -5.08 -10.20 -6.98
C THR A 69 -4.09 -11.36 -7.02
N THR A 70 -4.39 -12.33 -7.90
CA THR A 70 -3.41 -13.32 -8.36
C THR A 70 -2.69 -12.81 -9.61
N GLN A 71 -1.56 -13.42 -9.96
CA GLN A 71 -0.87 -13.16 -11.23
C GLN A 71 -1.77 -13.42 -12.44
N ASN A 72 -2.71 -14.35 -12.33
CA ASN A 72 -3.67 -14.71 -13.38
C ASN A 72 -4.93 -13.82 -13.39
N GLY A 73 -4.99 -12.82 -12.52
CA GLY A 73 -6.03 -11.79 -12.52
C GLY A 73 -7.30 -12.11 -11.74
N GLY A 74 -7.37 -13.22 -11.02
CA GLY A 74 -8.48 -13.56 -10.12
C GLY A 74 -8.26 -13.05 -8.68
N CYS A 75 -9.26 -13.24 -7.80
CA CYS A 75 -9.13 -13.00 -6.35
C CYS A 75 -8.29 -14.09 -5.69
N ARG A 76 -7.33 -13.68 -4.86
CA ARG A 76 -6.64 -14.58 -3.93
C ARG A 76 -7.54 -14.98 -2.78
N GLN A 77 -7.31 -16.16 -2.24
CA GLN A 77 -8.05 -16.69 -1.10
C GLN A 77 -7.25 -16.60 0.21
N ASP A 78 -6.23 -15.74 0.26
CA ASP A 78 -5.38 -15.47 1.43
C ASP A 78 -5.43 -14.01 1.86
N SER A 79 -4.66 -13.65 2.88
CA SER A 79 -4.58 -12.30 3.44
C SER A 79 -3.42 -11.46 2.88
N ASP A 80 -2.74 -11.94 1.82
CA ASP A 80 -1.61 -11.23 1.21
C ASP A 80 -2.06 -10.32 0.07
N TRP A 81 -1.90 -9.01 0.27
CA TRP A 81 -2.25 -7.94 -0.68
C TRP A 81 -1.01 -7.33 -1.36
N SER A 82 0.15 -7.91 -1.14
CA SER A 82 1.44 -7.34 -1.61
C SER A 82 1.58 -7.31 -3.13
N GLN A 83 0.82 -8.13 -3.86
CA GLN A 83 0.82 -8.13 -5.33
C GLN A 83 -0.19 -7.14 -5.93
N GLY A 84 -0.97 -6.48 -5.07
CA GLY A 84 -2.02 -5.57 -5.46
C GLY A 84 -3.42 -6.13 -5.22
N TRP A 85 -4.41 -5.36 -5.63
CA TRP A 85 -5.82 -5.70 -5.46
C TRP A 85 -6.63 -5.24 -6.65
N MET A 86 -7.83 -5.77 -6.77
CA MET A 86 -8.79 -5.34 -7.76
C MET A 86 -10.13 -5.00 -7.12
N VAL A 87 -10.90 -4.20 -7.85
CA VAL A 87 -12.25 -3.77 -7.51
C VAL A 87 -13.16 -4.15 -8.67
N PHE A 88 -14.28 -4.81 -8.39
CA PHE A 88 -15.29 -5.15 -9.38
C PHE A 88 -16.70 -5.11 -8.79
N ALA A 89 -17.68 -4.79 -9.64
CA ALA A 89 -19.10 -4.92 -9.29
C ALA A 89 -19.52 -6.36 -9.59
N ASP A 90 -20.00 -7.04 -8.56
CA ASP A 90 -20.47 -8.43 -8.56
C ASP A 90 -21.97 -8.42 -8.90
N VAL A 91 -22.29 -8.74 -10.14
CA VAL A 91 -23.66 -8.64 -10.67
C VAL A 91 -24.45 -9.92 -10.42
N ASP A 92 -23.78 -11.06 -10.35
CA ASP A 92 -24.42 -12.36 -10.16
C ASP A 92 -24.29 -12.94 -8.74
N ASP A 93 -23.69 -12.17 -7.82
CA ASP A 93 -23.52 -12.44 -6.38
C ASP A 93 -22.75 -13.76 -6.08
N ASP A 94 -21.84 -14.13 -7.00
CA ASP A 94 -20.99 -15.31 -6.82
C ASP A 94 -19.65 -15.01 -6.09
N ARG A 95 -19.34 -13.69 -5.90
CA ARG A 95 -18.15 -13.15 -5.24
C ARG A 95 -16.83 -13.48 -5.95
N GLU A 96 -16.88 -13.79 -7.21
CA GLU A 96 -15.74 -14.02 -8.08
C GLU A 96 -15.86 -13.15 -9.33
N LEU A 97 -14.75 -12.70 -9.90
CA LEU A 97 -14.79 -11.90 -11.11
C LEU A 97 -15.12 -12.81 -12.31
N GLY A 98 -16.35 -12.74 -12.78
CA GLY A 98 -16.89 -13.51 -13.91
C GLY A 98 -17.18 -12.66 -15.15
N PRO A 99 -17.71 -13.28 -16.21
CA PRO A 99 -18.06 -12.58 -17.46
C PRO A 99 -19.23 -11.61 -17.34
N ARG A 100 -20.06 -11.76 -16.29
CA ARG A 100 -21.22 -10.89 -16.03
C ARG A 100 -20.86 -9.68 -15.19
N ASP A 101 -19.68 -9.69 -14.55
CA ASP A 101 -19.24 -8.66 -13.65
C ASP A 101 -18.54 -7.52 -14.37
N THR A 102 -18.50 -6.39 -13.70
CA THR A 102 -17.81 -5.21 -14.23
C THR A 102 -16.53 -4.94 -13.43
N LEU A 103 -15.38 -5.15 -14.06
CA LEU A 103 -14.10 -4.76 -13.46
C LEU A 103 -14.01 -3.22 -13.43
N ILE A 104 -13.88 -2.66 -12.22
CA ILE A 104 -13.77 -1.20 -12.00
C ILE A 104 -12.30 -0.79 -12.08
N GLY A 105 -11.40 -1.55 -11.47
CA GLY A 105 -9.97 -1.24 -11.52
C GLY A 105 -9.08 -2.30 -10.91
N ARG A 106 -7.81 -2.23 -11.29
CA ARG A 106 -6.71 -3.01 -10.70
C ARG A 106 -5.69 -2.02 -10.15
N TYR A 107 -5.25 -2.27 -8.94
CA TYR A 107 -4.36 -1.40 -8.19
C TYR A 107 -3.15 -2.18 -7.72
N ALA A 108 -2.02 -1.50 -7.65
CA ALA A 108 -0.79 -2.06 -7.13
C ALA A 108 -0.31 -1.23 -5.93
N PRO A 109 0.41 -1.83 -4.97
CA PRO A 109 1.10 -1.05 -3.96
C PRO A 109 2.18 -0.18 -4.62
N TRP A 110 2.55 0.93 -3.97
CA TRP A 110 3.58 1.84 -4.45
C TRP A 110 4.91 1.14 -4.79
N SER A 111 5.25 0.12 -4.04
CA SER A 111 6.50 -0.63 -4.22
C SER A 111 6.32 -2.09 -3.82
N GLN A 112 6.94 -2.99 -4.57
CA GLN A 112 7.03 -4.42 -4.22
C GLN A 112 7.86 -4.68 -2.94
N ARG A 113 8.55 -3.66 -2.42
CA ARG A 113 9.24 -3.72 -1.14
C ARG A 113 8.32 -3.50 0.05
N LEU A 114 7.07 -3.11 -0.19
CA LEU A 114 6.00 -3.07 0.81
C LEU A 114 5.27 -4.40 0.83
N ARG A 115 5.21 -5.01 2.01
CA ARG A 115 4.34 -6.14 2.27
C ARG A 115 3.03 -5.61 2.84
N ILE A 116 1.93 -6.06 2.29
CA ILE A 116 0.59 -5.67 2.72
C ILE A 116 -0.17 -6.93 3.08
N SER A 117 -0.65 -7.01 4.31
CA SER A 117 -1.48 -8.12 4.78
C SER A 117 -2.74 -7.61 5.46
N SER A 118 -3.85 -8.32 5.28
CA SER A 118 -5.05 -8.12 6.09
C SER A 118 -5.05 -9.06 7.30
N ASN A 119 -5.93 -8.81 8.27
CA ASN A 119 -6.19 -9.79 9.32
C ASN A 119 -6.84 -11.05 8.71
N ASP A 120 -6.53 -12.23 9.28
CA ASP A 120 -6.87 -13.54 8.70
C ASP A 120 -8.38 -13.79 8.56
N GLY A 121 -9.21 -13.08 9.31
CA GLY A 121 -10.68 -13.22 9.26
C GLY A 121 -11.32 -12.65 8.00
N ARG A 122 -10.63 -11.81 7.22
CA ARG A 122 -11.19 -11.16 6.03
C ARG A 122 -10.19 -11.13 4.89
N LYS A 123 -10.46 -11.92 3.88
CA LYS A 123 -9.65 -12.03 2.66
C LYS A 123 -10.14 -11.10 1.54
N ARG A 124 -11.33 -10.52 1.69
CA ARG A 124 -11.95 -9.57 0.74
C ARG A 124 -12.82 -8.57 1.48
N ILE A 125 -13.09 -7.45 0.86
CA ILE A 125 -14.03 -6.43 1.34
C ILE A 125 -15.23 -6.49 0.39
N VAL A 126 -16.43 -6.56 0.96
CA VAL A 126 -17.68 -6.55 0.21
C VAL A 126 -18.48 -5.33 0.63
N PHE A 127 -18.80 -4.46 -0.30
CA PHE A 127 -19.72 -3.36 -0.10
C PHE A 127 -21.09 -3.76 -0.62
N GLN A 128 -22.12 -3.60 0.20
CA GLN A 128 -23.50 -3.89 -0.14
C GLN A 128 -24.11 -2.72 -0.93
N PRO A 129 -25.28 -2.91 -1.61
CA PRO A 129 -25.97 -1.85 -2.32
C PRO A 129 -26.36 -0.63 -1.47
N ASP A 130 -26.40 -0.76 -0.15
CA ASP A 130 -26.61 0.37 0.78
C ASP A 130 -25.31 1.15 1.06
N GLY A 131 -24.17 0.75 0.48
CA GLY A 131 -22.86 1.34 0.67
C GLY A 131 -22.13 0.89 1.94
N ALA A 132 -22.75 0.05 2.77
CA ALA A 132 -22.12 -0.48 3.97
C ALA A 132 -21.13 -1.61 3.63
N SER A 133 -20.06 -1.69 4.40
CA SER A 133 -19.11 -2.80 4.30
C SER A 133 -19.65 -4.02 5.07
N ALA A 134 -19.95 -5.09 4.37
CA ALA A 134 -20.39 -6.34 4.99
C ALA A 134 -19.26 -6.99 5.81
N GLY A 135 -19.59 -7.50 7.00
CA GLY A 135 -18.69 -8.26 7.87
C GLY A 135 -18.08 -7.45 9.00
N THR A 136 -16.99 -7.93 9.58
CA THR A 136 -16.29 -7.33 10.73
C THR A 136 -15.28 -6.26 10.30
N ASN A 137 -14.77 -5.48 11.24
CA ASN A 137 -13.67 -4.54 10.99
C ASN A 137 -12.48 -5.24 10.34
N LEU A 138 -11.90 -4.57 9.35
CA LEU A 138 -10.71 -5.05 8.65
C LEU A 138 -9.51 -4.20 9.04
N THR A 139 -8.39 -4.86 9.29
CA THR A 139 -7.13 -4.19 9.56
C THR A 139 -6.10 -4.63 8.54
N PHE A 140 -5.47 -3.65 7.89
CA PHE A 140 -4.31 -3.87 7.04
C PHE A 140 -3.05 -3.52 7.80
N THR A 141 -2.04 -4.33 7.63
CA THR A 141 -0.68 -4.08 8.11
C THR A 141 0.23 -3.91 6.91
N LEU A 142 0.87 -2.75 6.82
CA LEU A 142 1.89 -2.44 5.83
C LEU A 142 3.24 -2.55 6.49
N CYS A 143 4.14 -3.36 5.94
CA CYS A 143 5.49 -3.58 6.42
C CYS A 143 6.50 -3.17 5.35
N SER A 144 7.54 -2.44 5.71
CA SER A 144 8.67 -2.19 4.81
C SER A 144 9.70 -3.31 4.92
N ARG A 145 10.24 -3.74 3.79
CA ARG A 145 11.38 -4.68 3.75
C ARG A 145 12.73 -3.98 3.97
N ASP A 146 12.78 -2.67 3.78
CA ASP A 146 14.02 -1.89 3.82
C ASP A 146 14.25 -1.20 5.17
N THR A 147 13.16 -0.86 5.84
CA THR A 147 13.19 -0.16 7.13
C THR A 147 12.39 -0.92 8.16
N ARG A 148 12.68 -0.66 9.44
CA ARG A 148 11.93 -1.29 10.54
C ARG A 148 10.60 -0.58 10.79
N GLU A 149 9.95 -0.07 9.77
CA GLU A 149 8.70 0.67 9.89
C GLU A 149 7.52 -0.20 9.47
N ALA A 150 6.43 -0.07 10.22
CA ALA A 150 5.14 -0.64 9.89
C ALA A 150 4.06 0.43 10.02
N ARG A 151 2.96 0.26 9.29
CA ARG A 151 1.78 1.11 9.39
C ARG A 151 0.53 0.25 9.42
N VAL A 152 -0.43 0.65 10.24
CA VAL A 152 -1.71 -0.03 10.36
C VAL A 152 -2.81 0.84 9.78
N LEU A 153 -3.65 0.26 8.93
CA LEU A 153 -4.84 0.90 8.38
C LEU A 153 -6.06 0.13 8.87
N ALA A 154 -7.11 0.82 9.26
CA ALA A 154 -8.33 0.20 9.74
C ALA A 154 -9.53 0.63 8.90
N LEU A 155 -10.31 -0.34 8.46
CA LEU A 155 -11.61 -0.17 7.84
C LEU A 155 -12.70 -0.63 8.83
N ALA A 156 -13.55 0.30 9.25
CA ALA A 156 -14.72 -0.02 10.07
C ALA A 156 -15.87 -0.54 9.20
N ASN A 157 -16.82 -1.26 9.81
CA ASN A 157 -18.03 -1.74 9.11
C ASN A 157 -18.85 -0.60 8.49
N SER A 158 -18.79 0.59 9.09
CA SER A 158 -19.42 1.80 8.52
C SER A 158 -18.74 2.33 7.26
N GLY A 159 -17.74 1.63 6.70
CA GLY A 159 -16.95 2.09 5.55
C GLY A 159 -15.88 3.13 5.89
N ARG A 160 -15.74 3.53 7.17
CA ARG A 160 -14.72 4.52 7.55
C ARG A 160 -13.32 3.90 7.51
N PHE A 161 -12.50 4.40 6.61
CA PHE A 161 -11.10 4.04 6.46
C PHE A 161 -10.19 5.06 7.16
N ARG A 162 -9.20 4.59 7.93
CA ARG A 162 -8.29 5.46 8.68
C ARG A 162 -6.92 4.83 8.90
N ILE A 163 -5.91 5.66 9.05
CA ILE A 163 -4.62 5.25 9.59
C ILE A 163 -4.81 5.05 11.10
N ALA A 164 -4.46 3.89 11.61
CA ALA A 164 -4.54 3.55 13.03
C ALA A 164 -3.16 3.65 13.69
N ALA A 165 -3.15 3.74 15.02
CA ALA A 165 -1.89 3.60 15.77
C ALA A 165 -1.27 2.23 15.49
N THR A 166 0.04 2.19 15.29
CA THR A 166 0.79 0.94 15.04
C THR A 166 1.35 0.44 16.37
N PRO A 167 0.80 -0.66 16.94
CA PRO A 167 1.36 -1.24 18.14
C PRO A 167 2.79 -1.75 17.90
N GLY A 168 3.67 -1.62 18.88
CA GLY A 168 5.07 -2.06 18.78
C GLY A 168 5.21 -3.54 18.42
N GLU A 169 4.31 -4.39 18.89
CA GLU A 169 4.24 -5.83 18.56
C GLU A 169 3.95 -6.09 17.07
N VAL A 170 3.18 -5.22 16.42
CA VAL A 170 2.91 -5.32 14.98
C VAL A 170 4.15 -4.98 14.18
N ALA A 171 4.86 -3.93 14.58
CA ALA A 171 6.14 -3.60 14.00
C ALA A 171 7.14 -4.78 14.14
N GLN A 172 7.26 -5.41 15.28
CA GLN A 172 8.10 -6.60 15.50
C GLN A 172 7.70 -7.80 14.66
N ARG A 173 6.41 -8.08 14.49
CA ARG A 173 5.93 -9.18 13.63
C ARG A 173 6.25 -8.99 12.16
N CYS A 174 6.28 -7.74 11.67
CA CYS A 174 6.72 -7.43 10.32
C CYS A 174 8.16 -7.89 10.00
N TRP A 175 8.99 -8.12 11.03
CA TRP A 175 10.40 -8.50 10.91
C TRP A 175 10.62 -10.01 10.82
N ASN A 176 9.71 -10.78 11.45
CA ASN A 176 9.88 -12.22 11.66
C ASN A 176 9.19 -13.04 10.55
N GLN A 177 8.69 -12.40 9.53
CA GLN A 177 8.05 -12.98 8.35
C GLN A 177 8.87 -12.68 7.09
#